data_c24ba863c5bf88269f4de4827a5e427c
#
_entry.id   c24ba863c5bf88269f4de4827a5e427c
#
_cell.length_a   1.000
_cell.length_b   1.000
_cell.length_c   1.000
_cell.angle_alpha   90.00
_cell.angle_beta   90.00
_cell.angle_gamma   90.00
#
_symmetry.space_group_name_H-M   'P 1'
#
loop_
_entity.id
_entity.type
_entity.pdbx_description
1 polymer ?
#
loop_
_entity_poly.entity_id
_entity_poly.type
_entity_poly.pdbx_seq_one_letter_code
_entity_poly.pdbx_strand_id
1 'polypeptide(L)'
;IPIYMTGQVSPFYLTNVDTSVYCHLNYVSGTIALTGECINGYHKNGKYSLTSAKPELEYYKQKTQNLLSKAKPLMEIYRYENKNAFMSFINVANKKHFNYRRILSSLPFHTLSEGLLSKLLKHNDISDENVQMLLKSLKEQKQIFNKTLQENIVQDEIYVMSKAEFEEHPLSVSLSSSFFEHKVCYSYEEYLEHLEETKKFEKSHTNYKINLKANNTFRNIQITICEKNWVMISKENSPSIHFVIHHPKLREAIENFIPPIVE
;
A
#
# COMPACT_ATOMS: atom_id res chain seq x y z
N ILE A 1 -1.80 -1.95 10.26
CA ILE A 1 -1.30 -2.52 8.99
C ILE A 1 -0.49 -3.81 9.22
N PRO A 2 0.51 -3.90 10.14
CA PRO A 2 1.33 -5.13 10.26
C PRO A 2 0.52 -6.42 10.40
N ILE A 3 -0.55 -6.44 11.20
CA ILE A 3 -1.39 -7.63 11.40
C ILE A 3 -2.10 -8.10 10.11
N TYR A 4 -2.47 -7.17 9.22
CA TYR A 4 -3.09 -7.51 7.94
C TYR A 4 -2.08 -8.07 6.93
N MET A 5 -0.78 -7.81 7.14
CA MET A 5 0.30 -8.34 6.31
C MET A 5 0.49 -9.84 6.48
N THR A 6 0.06 -10.40 7.62
CA THR A 6 0.13 -11.85 7.88
C THR A 6 -0.85 -12.65 7.01
N GLY A 7 -1.90 -12.02 6.48
CA GLY A 7 -3.00 -12.70 5.79
C GLY A 7 -3.98 -13.43 6.71
N GLN A 8 -3.73 -13.41 8.01
CA GLN A 8 -4.58 -14.09 9.01
C GLN A 8 -5.81 -13.27 9.41
N VAL A 9 -5.79 -11.96 9.13
CA VAL A 9 -6.88 -11.04 9.48
C VAL A 9 -7.39 -10.34 8.22
N SER A 10 -8.69 -10.45 7.96
CA SER A 10 -9.39 -9.77 6.86
C SER A 10 -10.38 -8.77 7.46
N PRO A 11 -10.15 -7.45 7.33
CA PRO A 11 -11.02 -6.43 7.89
C PRO A 11 -12.21 -6.17 6.98
N PHE A 12 -13.39 -6.08 7.58
CA PHE A 12 -14.65 -5.72 6.92
C PHE A 12 -15.35 -4.61 7.70
N TYR A 13 -16.25 -3.90 7.04
CA TYR A 13 -17.10 -2.91 7.68
C TYR A 13 -18.54 -3.02 7.19
N LEU A 14 -19.47 -2.61 8.05
CA LEU A 14 -20.89 -2.48 7.73
C LEU A 14 -21.21 -1.01 7.49
N THR A 15 -22.06 -0.73 6.50
CA THR A 15 -22.65 0.59 6.28
C THR A 15 -23.96 0.68 7.06
N ASN A 16 -24.32 1.89 7.53
CA ASN A 16 -25.61 2.18 8.19
C ASN A 16 -25.83 1.37 9.49
N VAL A 17 -24.83 1.31 10.34
CA VAL A 17 -24.93 0.67 11.67
C VAL A 17 -25.49 1.70 12.65
N ASP A 18 -26.52 1.29 13.42
CA ASP A 18 -26.97 2.05 14.58
C ASP A 18 -25.86 2.01 15.63
N THR A 19 -25.42 3.18 16.08
CA THR A 19 -24.33 3.33 17.05
C THR A 19 -24.84 3.59 18.47
N SER A 20 -26.15 3.56 18.71
CA SER A 20 -26.74 3.76 20.05
C SER A 20 -26.40 2.61 21.00
N VAL A 21 -26.35 1.40 20.47
CA VAL A 21 -26.00 0.17 21.20
C VAL A 21 -24.69 -0.39 20.65
N TYR A 22 -23.73 -0.60 21.52
CA TYR A 22 -22.50 -1.30 21.19
C TYR A 22 -22.69 -2.80 21.40
N CYS A 23 -22.50 -3.58 20.33
CA CYS A 23 -22.52 -5.04 20.36
C CYS A 23 -21.14 -5.59 20.03
N HIS A 24 -20.68 -6.54 20.82
CA HIS A 24 -19.42 -7.24 20.66
C HIS A 24 -19.68 -8.74 20.50
N LEU A 25 -19.04 -9.37 19.53
CA LEU A 25 -19.10 -10.81 19.33
C LEU A 25 -17.71 -11.33 18.95
N ASN A 26 -17.14 -12.18 19.80
CA ASN A 26 -16.02 -13.04 19.45
C ASN A 26 -16.56 -14.47 19.31
N TYR A 27 -16.47 -15.01 18.12
CA TYR A 27 -16.95 -16.34 17.81
C TYR A 27 -15.82 -17.22 17.27
N VAL A 28 -15.55 -18.33 17.96
CA VAL A 28 -14.65 -19.38 17.50
C VAL A 28 -15.51 -20.53 16.98
N SER A 29 -15.44 -20.81 15.67
CA SER A 29 -16.33 -21.72 14.97
C SER A 29 -16.45 -23.08 15.66
N GLY A 30 -17.69 -23.44 16.07
CA GLY A 30 -18.01 -24.71 16.69
C GLY A 30 -17.50 -24.89 18.13
N THR A 31 -16.87 -23.89 18.73
CA THR A 31 -16.20 -24.05 20.03
C THR A 31 -16.78 -23.13 21.12
N ILE A 32 -16.76 -21.81 20.90
CA ILE A 32 -17.10 -20.83 21.93
C ILE A 32 -17.56 -19.51 21.31
N ALA A 33 -18.46 -18.81 22.01
CA ALA A 33 -18.84 -17.44 21.68
C ALA A 33 -18.82 -16.55 22.92
N LEU A 34 -18.14 -15.39 22.82
CA LEU A 34 -18.19 -14.30 23.78
C LEU A 34 -18.99 -13.16 23.17
N THR A 35 -20.05 -12.75 23.87
CA THR A 35 -20.89 -11.63 23.45
C THR A 35 -20.90 -10.55 24.50
N GLY A 36 -21.04 -9.31 24.05
CA GLY A 36 -21.21 -8.16 24.93
C GLY A 36 -22.19 -7.17 24.31
N GLU A 37 -22.99 -6.54 25.15
CA GLU A 37 -23.91 -5.48 24.76
C GLU A 37 -23.89 -4.36 25.81
N CYS A 38 -23.81 -3.12 25.35
CA CYS A 38 -23.89 -1.96 26.23
C CYS A 38 -24.40 -0.74 25.46
N ILE A 39 -24.91 0.24 26.20
CA ILE A 39 -25.19 1.57 25.64
C ILE A 39 -23.83 2.22 25.32
N ASN A 40 -23.72 2.81 24.15
CA ASN A 40 -22.47 3.45 23.75
C ASN A 40 -22.05 4.54 24.77
N GLY A 41 -20.79 4.51 25.18
CA GLY A 41 -20.23 5.34 26.24
C GLY A 41 -20.39 4.81 27.67
N TYR A 42 -21.21 3.76 27.89
CA TYR A 42 -21.45 3.16 29.21
C TYR A 42 -20.96 1.71 29.33
N HIS A 43 -19.77 1.43 28.76
CA HIS A 43 -19.21 0.08 28.66
C HIS A 43 -19.03 -0.64 30.01
N LYS A 44 -18.82 0.10 31.12
CA LYS A 44 -18.69 -0.48 32.47
C LYS A 44 -19.95 -1.20 32.94
N ASN A 45 -21.11 -0.80 32.42
CA ASN A 45 -22.43 -1.37 32.77
C ASN A 45 -22.93 -2.34 31.67
N GLY A 46 -22.05 -2.77 30.78
CA GLY A 46 -22.37 -3.72 29.72
C GLY A 46 -22.66 -5.11 30.28
N LYS A 47 -23.48 -5.85 29.55
CA LYS A 47 -23.78 -7.26 29.82
C LYS A 47 -22.92 -8.13 28.91
N TYR A 48 -22.15 -9.03 29.52
CA TYR A 48 -21.28 -9.95 28.81
C TYR A 48 -21.63 -11.39 29.13
N SER A 49 -21.61 -12.26 28.15
CA SER A 49 -21.86 -13.70 28.30
C SER A 49 -20.90 -14.53 27.46
N LEU A 50 -20.51 -15.67 28.03
CA LEU A 50 -19.66 -16.67 27.38
C LEU A 50 -20.45 -17.96 27.26
N THR A 51 -20.48 -18.57 26.08
CA THR A 51 -21.21 -19.82 25.89
C THR A 51 -20.41 -20.81 25.03
N SER A 52 -20.60 -22.10 25.34
CA SER A 52 -20.16 -23.24 24.52
C SER A 52 -21.34 -24.15 24.14
N ALA A 53 -22.57 -23.76 24.47
CA ALA A 53 -23.77 -24.54 24.17
C ALA A 53 -24.03 -24.61 22.67
N LYS A 54 -24.14 -25.83 22.10
CA LYS A 54 -24.30 -26.07 20.65
C LYS A 54 -25.43 -25.25 20.00
N PRO A 55 -26.64 -25.12 20.55
CA PRO A 55 -27.70 -24.33 19.95
C PRO A 55 -27.35 -22.84 19.82
N GLU A 56 -26.70 -22.28 20.84
CA GLU A 56 -26.26 -20.88 20.86
C GLU A 56 -25.10 -20.66 19.87
N LEU A 57 -24.16 -21.59 19.78
CA LEU A 57 -23.08 -21.52 18.80
C LEU A 57 -23.60 -21.56 17.36
N GLU A 58 -24.62 -22.33 17.05
CA GLU A 58 -25.24 -22.35 15.72
C GLU A 58 -25.95 -21.02 15.43
N TYR A 59 -26.63 -20.43 16.41
CA TYR A 59 -27.21 -19.07 16.27
C TYR A 59 -26.12 -18.05 15.97
N TYR A 60 -25.00 -18.03 16.71
CA TYR A 60 -23.92 -17.08 16.48
C TYR A 60 -23.20 -17.30 15.16
N LYS A 61 -23.08 -18.54 14.69
CA LYS A 61 -22.58 -18.87 13.35
C LYS A 61 -23.45 -18.22 12.26
N GLN A 62 -24.77 -18.40 12.34
CA GLN A 62 -25.72 -17.81 11.38
C GLN A 62 -25.69 -16.29 11.46
N LYS A 63 -25.64 -15.70 12.66
CA LYS A 63 -25.48 -14.25 12.87
C LYS A 63 -24.20 -13.72 12.21
N THR A 64 -23.07 -14.37 12.41
CA THR A 64 -21.77 -13.99 11.83
C THR A 64 -21.82 -14.07 10.31
N GLN A 65 -22.35 -15.15 9.74
CA GLN A 65 -22.51 -15.31 8.29
C GLN A 65 -23.40 -14.22 7.69
N ASN A 66 -24.51 -13.90 8.34
CA ASN A 66 -25.42 -12.82 7.90
C ASN A 66 -24.74 -11.44 7.96
N LEU A 67 -23.96 -11.15 8.99
CA LEU A 67 -23.21 -9.90 9.09
C LEU A 67 -22.14 -9.82 7.98
N LEU A 68 -21.38 -10.88 7.77
CA LEU A 68 -20.34 -10.94 6.73
C LEU A 68 -20.92 -10.81 5.32
N SER A 69 -22.10 -11.39 5.04
CA SER A 69 -22.74 -11.28 3.73
C SER A 69 -23.16 -9.83 3.37
N LYS A 70 -23.35 -8.98 4.37
CA LYS A 70 -23.70 -7.55 4.21
C LYS A 70 -22.49 -6.63 4.32
N ALA A 71 -21.37 -7.15 4.82
CA ALA A 71 -20.16 -6.37 5.05
C ALA A 71 -19.37 -6.16 3.76
N LYS A 72 -18.66 -5.04 3.69
CA LYS A 72 -17.72 -4.72 2.61
C LYS A 72 -16.29 -4.86 3.11
N PRO A 73 -15.35 -5.33 2.29
CA PRO A 73 -13.94 -5.28 2.65
C PRO A 73 -13.51 -3.85 2.99
N LEU A 74 -12.78 -3.68 4.09
CA LEU A 74 -12.23 -2.37 4.46
C LEU A 74 -11.13 -1.94 3.49
N MET A 75 -10.41 -2.94 2.97
CA MET A 75 -9.33 -2.77 1.99
C MET A 75 -9.23 -4.01 1.10
N GLU A 76 -8.74 -3.80 -0.11
CA GLU A 76 -8.31 -4.88 -1.00
C GLU A 76 -6.82 -5.14 -0.76
N ILE A 77 -6.43 -6.41 -0.70
CA ILE A 77 -5.06 -6.82 -0.39
C ILE A 77 -4.51 -7.59 -1.58
N TYR A 78 -3.47 -7.05 -2.21
CA TYR A 78 -2.81 -7.67 -3.35
C TYR A 78 -1.44 -8.20 -2.96
N ARG A 79 -1.19 -9.46 -3.30
CA ARG A 79 0.08 -10.18 -3.16
C ARG A 79 0.46 -10.80 -4.50
N TYR A 80 1.59 -11.52 -4.52
CA TYR A 80 2.08 -12.18 -5.72
C TYR A 80 1.02 -13.09 -6.38
N GLU A 81 0.25 -13.84 -5.59
CA GLU A 81 -0.76 -14.79 -6.07
C GLU A 81 -1.88 -14.10 -6.86
N ASN A 82 -2.15 -12.84 -6.58
CA ASN A 82 -3.19 -12.06 -7.25
C ASN A 82 -2.66 -10.82 -8.02
N LYS A 83 -1.40 -10.90 -8.48
CA LYS A 83 -0.74 -9.81 -9.25
C LYS A 83 -1.53 -9.37 -10.48
N ASN A 84 -2.22 -10.30 -11.17
CA ASN A 84 -3.04 -9.97 -12.34
C ASN A 84 -4.24 -9.08 -11.96
N ALA A 85 -4.86 -9.33 -10.81
CA ALA A 85 -5.94 -8.48 -10.29
C ALA A 85 -5.41 -7.09 -9.91
N PHE A 86 -4.20 -7.00 -9.34
CA PHE A 86 -3.52 -5.74 -9.07
C PHE A 86 -3.27 -4.94 -10.36
N MET A 87 -2.73 -5.58 -11.41
CA MET A 87 -2.49 -4.92 -12.70
C MET A 87 -3.80 -4.44 -13.32
N SER A 88 -4.87 -5.22 -13.22
CA SER A 88 -6.20 -4.81 -13.67
C SER A 88 -6.72 -3.59 -12.91
N PHE A 89 -6.54 -3.57 -11.57
CA PHE A 89 -6.89 -2.42 -10.73
C PHE A 89 -6.13 -1.17 -11.19
N ILE A 90 -4.79 -1.22 -11.32
CA ILE A 90 -3.97 -0.08 -11.77
C ILE A 90 -4.42 0.44 -13.15
N ASN A 91 -4.70 -0.46 -14.11
CA ASN A 91 -5.15 -0.08 -15.44
C ASN A 91 -6.54 0.62 -15.43
N VAL A 92 -7.44 0.23 -14.54
CA VAL A 92 -8.75 0.88 -14.38
C VAL A 92 -8.63 2.19 -13.62
N ALA A 93 -7.83 2.21 -12.55
CA ALA A 93 -7.62 3.39 -11.72
C ALA A 93 -7.06 4.59 -12.51
N ASN A 94 -6.17 4.32 -13.46
CA ASN A 94 -5.51 5.35 -14.28
C ASN A 94 -6.40 5.97 -15.39
N LYS A 95 -7.66 5.52 -15.54
CA LYS A 95 -8.58 6.03 -16.58
C LYS A 95 -9.40 7.27 -16.19
N LYS A 96 -9.23 7.80 -14.99
CA LYS A 96 -10.00 8.92 -14.47
C LYS A 96 -9.11 10.11 -14.17
N HIS A 97 -9.64 11.33 -14.35
CA HIS A 97 -8.95 12.58 -13.99
C HIS A 97 -8.90 12.75 -12.48
N PHE A 98 -7.76 12.43 -11.88
CA PHE A 98 -7.49 12.62 -10.46
C PHE A 98 -6.08 13.14 -10.25
N ASN A 99 -5.90 13.90 -9.17
CA ASN A 99 -4.55 14.22 -8.70
C ASN A 99 -4.00 13.08 -7.86
N TYR A 100 -2.70 12.86 -7.99
CA TYR A 100 -1.99 11.87 -7.21
C TYR A 100 -0.93 12.55 -6.34
N ARG A 101 -0.90 12.17 -5.07
CA ARG A 101 0.20 12.46 -4.15
C ARG A 101 0.81 11.13 -3.74
N ARG A 102 2.14 10.99 -3.88
CA ARG A 102 2.83 9.77 -3.48
C ARG A 102 3.94 10.13 -2.50
N ILE A 103 4.03 9.35 -1.41
CA ILE A 103 5.11 9.40 -0.43
C ILE A 103 5.96 8.17 -0.67
N LEU A 104 7.18 8.37 -1.13
CA LEU A 104 8.04 7.30 -1.65
C LEU A 104 9.20 7.04 -0.71
N SER A 105 9.44 5.76 -0.42
CA SER A 105 10.59 5.29 0.37
C SER A 105 11.86 5.07 -0.48
N SER A 106 11.71 5.09 -1.80
CA SER A 106 12.80 4.92 -2.77
C SER A 106 12.49 5.77 -4.02
N LEU A 107 13.47 5.92 -4.91
CA LEU A 107 13.26 6.66 -6.16
C LEU A 107 12.25 5.94 -7.07
N PRO A 108 11.44 6.69 -7.84
CA PRO A 108 10.36 6.12 -8.63
C PRO A 108 10.89 5.31 -9.83
N PHE A 109 10.54 4.03 -9.89
CA PHE A 109 11.05 3.08 -10.90
C PHE A 109 10.88 3.54 -12.36
N HIS A 110 9.78 4.22 -12.68
CA HIS A 110 9.49 4.71 -14.02
C HIS A 110 10.44 5.83 -14.49
N THR A 111 11.21 6.46 -13.62
CA THR A 111 12.19 7.50 -13.99
C THR A 111 13.55 6.92 -14.37
N LEU A 112 13.84 5.65 -14.03
CA LEU A 112 15.09 4.97 -14.44
C LEU A 112 15.23 4.91 -15.96
N SER A 113 16.44 5.15 -16.48
CA SER A 113 16.79 4.76 -17.85
C SER A 113 16.99 3.25 -17.97
N GLU A 114 16.84 2.70 -19.18
CA GLU A 114 17.15 1.29 -19.44
C GLU A 114 18.64 1.00 -19.21
N GLY A 115 19.52 1.98 -19.52
CA GLY A 115 20.96 1.87 -19.30
C GLY A 115 21.31 1.76 -17.83
N LEU A 116 20.76 2.64 -16.97
CA LEU A 116 21.00 2.60 -15.53
C LEU A 116 20.41 1.35 -14.91
N LEU A 117 19.19 0.93 -15.30
CA LEU A 117 18.62 -0.33 -14.81
C LEU A 117 19.50 -1.52 -15.18
N SER A 118 19.98 -1.61 -16.43
CA SER A 118 20.87 -2.70 -16.86
C SER A 118 22.18 -2.73 -16.05
N LYS A 119 22.76 -1.56 -15.75
CA LYS A 119 23.94 -1.41 -14.89
C LYS A 119 23.66 -1.94 -13.47
N LEU A 120 22.54 -1.52 -12.86
CA LEU A 120 22.09 -1.97 -11.53
C LEU A 120 21.89 -3.48 -11.48
N LEU A 121 21.21 -4.06 -12.47
CA LEU A 121 20.92 -5.49 -12.52
C LEU A 121 22.21 -6.31 -12.65
N LYS A 122 23.17 -5.84 -13.46
CA LYS A 122 24.50 -6.46 -13.58
C LYS A 122 25.29 -6.36 -12.30
N HIS A 123 25.26 -5.20 -11.62
CA HIS A 123 25.95 -4.99 -10.32
C HIS A 123 25.42 -5.93 -9.24
N ASN A 124 24.12 -6.28 -9.30
CA ASN A 124 23.45 -7.17 -8.33
C ASN A 124 23.41 -8.64 -8.78
N ASP A 125 24.18 -9.05 -9.79
CA ASP A 125 24.26 -10.44 -10.31
C ASP A 125 22.90 -11.04 -10.67
N ILE A 126 21.98 -10.22 -11.22
CA ILE A 126 20.65 -10.68 -11.60
C ILE A 126 20.72 -11.50 -12.91
N SER A 127 20.05 -12.65 -12.92
CA SER A 127 20.03 -13.54 -14.10
C SER A 127 19.46 -12.87 -15.36
N ASP A 128 19.94 -13.26 -16.54
CA ASP A 128 19.53 -12.68 -17.83
C ASP A 128 18.01 -12.75 -18.05
N GLU A 129 17.34 -13.82 -17.61
CA GLU A 129 15.89 -13.96 -17.68
C GLU A 129 15.19 -12.86 -16.88
N ASN A 130 15.62 -12.63 -15.64
CA ASN A 130 15.10 -11.59 -14.78
C ASN A 130 15.43 -10.18 -15.30
N VAL A 131 16.60 -9.99 -15.92
CA VAL A 131 16.97 -8.74 -16.58
C VAL A 131 15.95 -8.39 -17.67
N GLN A 132 15.63 -9.33 -18.58
CA GLN A 132 14.65 -9.11 -19.63
C GLN A 132 13.26 -8.82 -19.08
N MET A 133 12.84 -9.54 -18.04
CA MET A 133 11.56 -9.33 -17.37
C MET A 133 11.48 -7.92 -16.75
N LEU A 134 12.52 -7.45 -16.06
CA LEU A 134 12.53 -6.14 -15.42
C LEU A 134 12.63 -4.98 -16.42
N LEU A 135 13.38 -5.14 -17.51
CA LEU A 135 13.40 -4.15 -18.59
C LEU A 135 12.03 -4.03 -19.26
N LYS A 136 11.33 -5.15 -19.48
CA LYS A 136 9.96 -5.14 -19.98
C LYS A 136 9.02 -4.44 -18.99
N SER A 137 9.12 -4.77 -17.70
CA SER A 137 8.32 -4.13 -16.64
C SER A 137 8.56 -2.62 -16.57
N LEU A 138 9.81 -2.17 -16.71
CA LEU A 138 10.13 -0.75 -16.78
C LEU A 138 9.43 -0.04 -17.95
N LYS A 139 9.47 -0.64 -19.14
CA LYS A 139 8.77 -0.09 -20.32
C LYS A 139 7.27 0.01 -20.10
N GLU A 140 6.66 -1.03 -19.57
CA GLU A 140 5.22 -1.07 -19.25
C GLU A 140 4.85 -0.01 -18.22
N GLN A 141 5.63 0.13 -17.15
CA GLN A 141 5.38 1.14 -16.12
C GLN A 141 5.57 2.57 -16.64
N LYS A 142 6.57 2.82 -17.47
CA LYS A 142 6.74 4.11 -18.16
C LYS A 142 5.53 4.45 -19.03
N GLN A 143 5.02 3.49 -19.80
CA GLN A 143 3.83 3.70 -20.62
C GLN A 143 2.59 4.02 -19.79
N ILE A 144 2.37 3.26 -18.71
CA ILE A 144 1.25 3.48 -17.77
C ILE A 144 1.37 4.87 -17.15
N PHE A 145 2.55 5.22 -16.65
CA PHE A 145 2.79 6.50 -15.98
C PHE A 145 2.63 7.69 -16.93
N ASN A 146 3.17 7.59 -18.14
CA ASN A 146 3.00 8.63 -19.16
C ASN A 146 1.53 8.85 -19.53
N LYS A 147 0.73 7.78 -19.64
CA LYS A 147 -0.73 7.90 -19.80
C LYS A 147 -1.38 8.60 -18.61
N THR A 148 -0.95 8.25 -17.40
CA THR A 148 -1.44 8.92 -16.19
C THR A 148 -1.16 10.43 -16.23
N LEU A 149 0.03 10.85 -16.66
CA LEU A 149 0.40 12.26 -16.75
C LEU A 149 -0.33 13.04 -17.85
N GLN A 150 -0.92 12.38 -18.85
CA GLN A 150 -1.72 13.08 -19.87
C GLN A 150 -2.99 13.71 -19.29
N GLU A 151 -3.54 13.10 -18.25
CA GLU A 151 -4.85 13.47 -17.69
C GLU A 151 -4.78 13.88 -16.23
N ASN A 152 -3.66 13.67 -15.55
CA ASN A 152 -3.56 13.80 -14.09
C ASN A 152 -2.27 14.54 -13.69
N ILE A 153 -2.34 15.21 -12.55
CA ILE A 153 -1.17 15.77 -11.89
C ILE A 153 -0.65 14.75 -10.87
N VAL A 154 0.64 14.47 -10.89
CA VAL A 154 1.30 13.57 -9.94
C VAL A 154 2.36 14.35 -9.17
N GLN A 155 2.29 14.28 -7.85
CA GLN A 155 3.27 14.88 -6.94
C GLN A 155 3.92 13.79 -6.10
N ASP A 156 5.25 13.66 -6.20
CA ASP A 156 6.06 12.75 -5.41
C ASP A 156 6.78 13.48 -4.29
N GLU A 157 6.64 12.97 -3.08
CA GLU A 157 7.48 13.33 -1.94
C GLU A 157 8.58 12.27 -1.83
N ILE A 158 9.82 12.68 -2.10
CA ILE A 158 10.98 11.80 -2.16
C ILE A 158 11.97 12.21 -1.09
N TYR A 159 12.40 11.26 -0.28
CA TYR A 159 13.47 11.45 0.69
C TYR A 159 14.82 11.36 0.00
N VAL A 160 15.68 12.37 0.22
CA VAL A 160 17.04 12.40 -0.30
C VAL A 160 18.01 12.07 0.83
N MET A 161 18.75 10.98 0.67
CA MET A 161 19.74 10.52 1.66
C MET A 161 21.08 11.20 1.45
N SER A 162 21.70 11.59 2.56
CA SER A 162 23.12 11.90 2.59
C SER A 162 23.96 10.64 2.38
N LYS A 163 25.24 10.80 2.05
CA LYS A 163 26.14 9.65 1.87
C LYS A 163 26.26 8.79 3.14
N ALA A 164 26.35 9.44 4.30
CA ALA A 164 26.44 8.74 5.58
C ALA A 164 25.19 7.89 5.89
N GLU A 165 24.01 8.45 5.66
CA GLU A 165 22.74 7.71 5.83
C GLU A 165 22.60 6.55 4.84
N PHE A 166 23.07 6.74 3.60
CA PHE A 166 23.05 5.69 2.59
C PHE A 166 24.00 4.53 2.94
N GLU A 167 25.18 4.83 3.46
CA GLU A 167 26.15 3.81 3.93
C GLU A 167 25.60 3.01 5.12
N GLU A 168 24.88 3.66 6.03
CA GLU A 168 24.22 3.01 7.16
C GLU A 168 23.00 2.18 6.71
N HIS A 169 22.24 2.69 5.73
CA HIS A 169 20.99 2.11 5.27
C HIS A 169 20.88 2.11 3.74
N PRO A 170 21.59 1.21 3.05
CA PRO A 170 21.56 1.16 1.58
C PRO A 170 20.14 1.01 1.03
N LEU A 171 19.79 1.81 0.02
CA LEU A 171 18.52 1.73 -0.67
C LEU A 171 18.53 0.64 -1.74
N SER A 172 17.34 0.14 -2.03
CA SER A 172 17.06 -0.73 -3.17
C SER A 172 16.11 -0.06 -4.16
N VAL A 173 16.17 -0.53 -5.39
CA VAL A 173 15.21 -0.12 -6.44
C VAL A 173 13.80 -0.52 -6.03
N SER A 174 12.83 0.37 -6.25
CA SER A 174 11.41 0.09 -5.98
C SER A 174 10.86 -0.87 -7.04
N LEU A 175 10.78 -2.15 -6.71
CA LEU A 175 10.30 -3.22 -7.59
C LEU A 175 8.99 -3.88 -7.08
N SER A 176 8.38 -3.33 -6.03
CA SER A 176 7.18 -3.90 -5.41
C SER A 176 6.00 -4.06 -6.38
N SER A 177 5.83 -3.11 -7.29
CA SER A 177 4.78 -3.17 -8.32
C SER A 177 5.00 -4.26 -9.38
N SER A 178 6.24 -4.74 -9.53
CA SER A 178 6.62 -5.87 -10.39
C SER A 178 6.54 -7.21 -9.65
N PHE A 179 6.28 -7.20 -8.34
CA PHE A 179 6.32 -8.38 -7.46
C PHE A 179 7.63 -9.16 -7.56
N PHE A 180 8.74 -8.45 -7.80
CA PHE A 180 10.06 -9.06 -7.86
C PHE A 180 10.62 -9.21 -6.44
N GLU A 181 11.00 -10.43 -6.08
CA GLU A 181 11.32 -10.78 -4.69
C GLU A 181 12.79 -10.53 -4.30
N HIS A 182 13.69 -10.40 -5.27
CA HIS A 182 15.08 -10.12 -4.99
C HIS A 182 15.33 -8.62 -4.84
N LYS A 183 16.18 -8.25 -3.87
CA LYS A 183 16.61 -6.86 -3.73
C LYS A 183 17.61 -6.53 -4.83
N VAL A 184 17.41 -5.38 -5.46
CA VAL A 184 18.37 -4.75 -6.37
C VAL A 184 18.85 -3.48 -5.68
N CYS A 185 20.03 -3.53 -5.08
CA CYS A 185 20.60 -2.42 -4.31
C CYS A 185 21.35 -1.45 -5.22
N TYR A 186 21.29 -0.15 -4.88
CA TYR A 186 22.13 0.86 -5.50
C TYR A 186 23.53 0.85 -4.89
N SER A 187 24.56 1.24 -5.67
CA SER A 187 25.69 1.98 -5.11
C SER A 187 25.26 3.44 -4.87
N TYR A 188 26.03 4.20 -4.09
CA TYR A 188 25.70 5.61 -3.85
C TYR A 188 25.74 6.45 -5.15
N GLU A 189 26.67 6.15 -6.05
CA GLU A 189 26.78 6.79 -7.35
C GLU A 189 25.58 6.50 -8.24
N GLU A 190 25.09 5.26 -8.26
CA GLU A 190 23.89 4.86 -9.03
C GLU A 190 22.63 5.48 -8.46
N TYR A 191 22.56 5.63 -7.13
CA TYR A 191 21.47 6.36 -6.47
C TYR A 191 21.44 7.83 -6.91
N LEU A 192 22.59 8.51 -6.91
CA LEU A 192 22.70 9.89 -7.37
C LEU A 192 22.35 10.02 -8.87
N GLU A 193 22.82 9.08 -9.70
CA GLU A 193 22.50 9.03 -11.13
C GLU A 193 20.97 8.94 -11.35
N HIS A 194 20.31 8.05 -10.61
CA HIS A 194 18.85 7.91 -10.69
C HIS A 194 18.11 9.16 -10.16
N LEU A 195 18.60 9.79 -9.10
CA LEU A 195 18.03 11.04 -8.60
C LEU A 195 18.09 12.15 -9.65
N GLU A 196 19.20 12.26 -10.39
CA GLU A 196 19.33 13.21 -11.48
C GLU A 196 18.42 12.85 -12.68
N GLU A 197 18.24 11.57 -13.01
CA GLU A 197 17.26 11.14 -14.01
C GLU A 197 15.83 11.52 -13.58
N THR A 198 15.50 11.36 -12.29
CA THR A 198 14.20 11.76 -11.75
C THR A 198 13.96 13.27 -11.86
N LYS A 199 14.97 14.10 -11.55
CA LYS A 199 14.90 15.56 -11.73
C LYS A 199 14.76 15.96 -13.19
N LYS A 200 15.45 15.26 -14.10
CA LYS A 200 15.31 15.49 -15.55
C LYS A 200 13.91 15.13 -16.05
N PHE A 201 13.35 14.02 -15.53
CA PHE A 201 12.00 13.60 -15.85
C PHE A 201 10.97 14.67 -15.41
N GLU A 202 11.09 15.23 -14.20
CA GLU A 202 10.24 16.34 -13.74
C GLU A 202 10.29 17.53 -14.68
N LYS A 203 11.49 17.96 -15.08
CA LYS A 203 11.68 19.12 -16.00
C LYS A 203 11.02 18.92 -17.37
N SER A 204 10.90 17.66 -17.81
CA SER A 204 10.31 17.31 -19.12
C SER A 204 8.79 17.05 -19.08
N HIS A 205 8.17 17.02 -17.87
CA HIS A 205 6.76 16.71 -17.70
C HIS A 205 6.06 17.74 -16.80
N THR A 206 5.26 18.62 -17.37
CA THR A 206 4.59 19.73 -16.64
C THR A 206 3.62 19.25 -15.56
N ASN A 207 3.03 18.07 -15.75
CA ASN A 207 2.07 17.45 -14.82
C ASN A 207 2.74 16.55 -13.77
N TYR A 208 4.07 16.51 -13.72
CA TYR A 208 4.83 15.77 -12.72
C TYR A 208 5.62 16.74 -11.83
N LYS A 209 5.53 16.58 -10.52
CA LYS A 209 6.25 17.40 -9.55
C LYS A 209 6.92 16.52 -8.51
N ILE A 210 8.14 16.91 -8.12
CA ILE A 210 8.86 16.28 -7.02
C ILE A 210 9.05 17.28 -5.86
N ASN A 211 8.87 16.78 -4.65
CA ASN A 211 9.16 17.50 -3.42
C ASN A 211 10.22 16.69 -2.65
N LEU A 212 11.44 17.21 -2.65
CA LEU A 212 12.57 16.55 -1.99
C LEU A 212 12.53 16.87 -0.49
N LYS A 213 12.61 15.85 0.34
CA LYS A 213 12.56 15.92 1.80
C LYS A 213 13.89 15.49 2.40
N ALA A 214 14.28 16.10 3.53
CA ALA A 214 15.49 15.75 4.25
C ALA A 214 15.31 14.61 5.26
N ASN A 215 14.07 14.35 5.71
CA ASN A 215 13.78 13.34 6.73
C ASN A 215 12.83 12.27 6.19
N ASN A 216 13.14 11.01 6.47
CA ASN A 216 12.32 9.85 6.06
C ASN A 216 11.46 9.35 7.21
N THR A 217 10.15 9.32 6.98
CA THR A 217 9.20 8.76 7.93
C THR A 217 8.98 7.26 7.72
N PHE A 218 9.18 6.76 6.48
CA PHE A 218 8.89 5.38 6.11
C PHE A 218 10.01 4.81 5.23
N ARG A 219 10.74 3.83 5.74
CA ARG A 219 11.86 3.21 5.00
C ARG A 219 11.45 2.11 4.02
N ASN A 220 10.30 1.47 4.22
CA ASN A 220 9.87 0.28 3.45
C ASN A 220 8.41 0.35 3.02
N ILE A 221 7.81 1.54 3.07
CA ILE A 221 6.41 1.74 2.78
C ILE A 221 6.29 2.91 1.81
N GLN A 222 5.55 2.70 0.74
CA GLN A 222 5.08 3.75 -0.15
C GLN A 222 3.60 3.99 0.08
N ILE A 223 3.18 5.25 0.00
CA ILE A 223 1.78 5.63 0.06
C ILE A 223 1.44 6.35 -1.24
N THR A 224 0.46 5.85 -1.97
CA THR A 224 -0.11 6.50 -3.15
C THR A 224 -1.53 6.95 -2.82
N ILE A 225 -1.78 8.23 -2.90
CA ILE A 225 -3.07 8.86 -2.65
C ILE A 225 -3.64 9.30 -3.99
N CYS A 226 -4.76 8.71 -4.39
CA CYS A 226 -5.61 9.18 -5.47
C CYS A 226 -6.73 10.00 -4.83
N GLU A 227 -6.63 11.33 -4.92
CA GLU A 227 -7.48 12.26 -4.18
C GLU A 227 -8.96 11.92 -4.29
N LYS A 228 -9.66 11.82 -3.14
CA LYS A 228 -11.10 11.54 -3.02
C LYS A 228 -11.56 10.19 -3.61
N ASN A 229 -10.65 9.32 -4.02
CA ASN A 229 -11.00 8.05 -4.65
C ASN A 229 -10.49 6.84 -3.86
N TRP A 230 -9.17 6.66 -3.75
CA TRP A 230 -8.56 5.56 -3.02
C TRP A 230 -7.16 5.95 -2.49
N VAL A 231 -6.71 5.19 -1.52
CA VAL A 231 -5.32 5.24 -1.04
C VAL A 231 -4.72 3.85 -1.15
N MET A 232 -3.51 3.76 -1.65
CA MET A 232 -2.74 2.53 -1.67
C MET A 232 -1.52 2.65 -0.74
N ILE A 233 -1.35 1.66 0.13
CA ILE A 233 -0.16 1.50 0.95
C ILE A 233 0.58 0.27 0.46
N SER A 234 1.81 0.44 0.02
CA SER A 234 2.64 -0.63 -0.55
C SER A 234 3.82 -0.92 0.35
N LYS A 235 4.05 -2.19 0.66
CA LYS A 235 5.30 -2.67 1.25
C LYS A 235 6.30 -2.95 0.13
N GLU A 236 7.43 -2.26 0.16
CA GLU A 236 8.46 -2.36 -0.89
C GLU A 236 9.30 -3.64 -0.81
N ASN A 237 9.69 -4.04 0.41
CA ASN A 237 10.51 -5.23 0.59
C ASN A 237 9.69 -6.52 0.44
N SER A 238 10.33 -7.56 -0.08
CA SER A 238 9.76 -8.90 -0.21
C SER A 238 9.26 -9.46 1.14
N PRO A 239 8.10 -10.14 1.14
CA PRO A 239 7.12 -10.21 0.07
C PRO A 239 6.40 -8.87 -0.14
N SER A 240 6.29 -8.44 -1.40
CA SER A 240 5.56 -7.21 -1.76
C SER A 240 4.07 -7.38 -1.51
N ILE A 241 3.46 -6.37 -0.88
CA ILE A 241 2.02 -6.38 -0.56
C ILE A 241 1.48 -4.98 -0.79
N HIS A 242 0.32 -4.88 -1.45
CA HIS A 242 -0.39 -3.63 -1.68
C HIS A 242 -1.75 -3.67 -1.01
N PHE A 243 -2.07 -2.63 -0.23
CA PHE A 243 -3.37 -2.44 0.42
C PHE A 243 -4.07 -1.28 -0.25
N VAL A 244 -5.19 -1.53 -0.93
CA VAL A 244 -6.01 -0.49 -1.56
C VAL A 244 -7.23 -0.21 -0.70
N ILE A 245 -7.39 1.03 -0.27
CA ILE A 245 -8.37 1.48 0.70
C ILE A 245 -9.36 2.41 0.00
N HIS A 246 -10.63 2.00 -0.05
CA HIS A 246 -11.73 2.80 -0.58
C HIS A 246 -12.63 3.38 0.51
N HIS A 247 -12.52 2.89 1.76
CA HIS A 247 -13.35 3.34 2.88
C HIS A 247 -13.17 4.84 3.15
N PRO A 248 -14.22 5.69 3.05
CA PRO A 248 -14.07 7.15 3.01
C PRO A 248 -13.33 7.72 4.22
N LYS A 249 -13.73 7.36 5.44
CA LYS A 249 -13.12 7.88 6.68
C LYS A 249 -11.65 7.46 6.82
N LEU A 250 -11.31 6.21 6.46
CA LEU A 250 -9.93 5.73 6.55
C LEU A 250 -9.07 6.37 5.47
N ARG A 251 -9.59 6.50 4.26
CA ARG A 251 -8.94 7.20 3.16
C ARG A 251 -8.66 8.65 3.55
N GLU A 252 -9.66 9.39 4.01
CA GLU A 252 -9.55 10.79 4.41
C GLU A 252 -8.50 10.99 5.54
N ALA A 253 -8.47 10.07 6.51
CA ALA A 253 -7.46 10.11 7.57
C ALA A 253 -6.03 9.97 7.03
N ILE A 254 -5.82 9.17 5.96
CA ILE A 254 -4.52 9.00 5.32
C ILE A 254 -4.22 10.14 4.35
N GLU A 255 -5.22 10.65 3.62
CA GLU A 255 -5.07 11.82 2.74
C GLU A 255 -4.58 13.05 3.52
N ASN A 256 -5.11 13.24 4.74
CA ASN A 256 -4.73 14.34 5.64
C ASN A 256 -3.51 14.03 6.51
N PHE A 257 -2.93 12.84 6.37
CA PHE A 257 -1.75 12.47 7.14
C PHE A 257 -0.54 13.29 6.69
N ILE A 258 0.00 14.05 7.63
CA ILE A 258 1.29 14.74 7.49
C ILE A 258 2.30 13.89 8.26
N PRO A 259 3.33 13.32 7.59
CA PRO A 259 4.37 12.59 8.28
C PRO A 259 4.97 13.45 9.39
N PRO A 260 5.07 12.94 10.64
CA PRO A 260 5.73 13.68 11.70
C PRO A 260 7.19 13.95 11.29
N ILE A 261 7.64 15.18 11.44
CA ILE A 261 9.06 15.51 11.33
C ILE A 261 9.69 14.95 12.60
N VAL A 262 10.48 13.90 12.47
CA VAL A 262 11.34 13.43 13.56
C VAL A 262 12.55 14.35 13.51
N GLU A 263 12.65 15.27 14.49
CA GLU A 263 13.81 16.11 14.74
C GLU A 263 15.00 15.27 15.22
#